data_df5ac12408e25e679152d24916cf00c2
#
_entry.id   df5ac12408e25e679152d24916cf00c2
#
_cell.length_a   1.000
_cell.length_b   1.000
_cell.length_c   1.000
_cell.angle_alpha   90.00
_cell.angle_beta   90.00
_cell.angle_gamma   90.00
#
_symmetry.space_group_name_H-M   'P 1'
#
loop_
_entity.id
_entity.type
_entity.pdbx_description
1 polymer ?
#
loop_
_entity_poly.entity_id
_entity_poly.type
_entity_poly.pdbx_seq_one_letter_code
_entity_poly.pdbx_strand_id
1 'polypeptide(L)'
;MKRTFGLIEFDTSVGREEISVLNGHRGTAAVPLPDCMKAICYIAEREGLMFDLCYTGKAMAGTLVLAKRKFKAGENIVFINSGGSAGVFTCSQLLGSPGQNNCCG
;
A
#
# COMPACT_ATOMS: atom_id res chain seq x y z
N MET A 1 2.62 9.60 -19.74
CA MET A 1 1.41 8.74 -19.86
C MET A 1 0.86 8.62 -21.26
N LYS A 2 0.63 9.70 -22.01
CA LYS A 2 0.16 9.62 -23.42
C LYS A 2 0.98 8.68 -24.29
N ARG A 3 2.31 8.69 -24.11
CA ARG A 3 3.24 7.85 -24.84
C ARG A 3 3.08 6.35 -24.55
N THR A 4 2.79 6.00 -23.30
CA THR A 4 2.53 4.62 -22.87
C THR A 4 1.22 4.09 -23.44
N PHE A 5 0.16 4.90 -23.41
CA PHE A 5 -1.13 4.53 -23.99
C PHE A 5 -1.06 4.34 -25.51
N GLY A 6 -0.25 5.16 -26.22
CA GLY A 6 0.01 4.99 -27.63
C GLY A 6 0.71 3.66 -27.95
N LEU A 7 1.61 3.17 -27.08
CA LEU A 7 2.30 1.90 -27.26
C LEU A 7 1.41 0.68 -27.07
N ILE A 8 0.34 0.79 -26.29
CA ILE A 8 -0.61 -0.29 -26.04
C ILE A 8 -1.94 -0.11 -26.80
N GLU A 9 -1.95 0.78 -27.80
CA GLU A 9 -3.13 1.08 -28.63
C GLU A 9 -4.38 1.48 -27.81
N PHE A 10 -4.18 2.19 -26.71
CA PHE A 10 -5.27 2.65 -25.86
C PHE A 10 -5.62 4.08 -26.22
N ASP A 11 -6.82 4.30 -26.74
CA ASP A 11 -7.32 5.64 -27.12
C ASP A 11 -7.87 6.38 -25.88
N THR A 12 -7.00 6.60 -24.91
CA THR A 12 -7.35 7.37 -23.72
C THR A 12 -6.15 8.18 -23.23
N SER A 13 -6.41 9.23 -22.49
CA SER A 13 -5.39 10.03 -21.83
C SER A 13 -5.85 10.38 -20.43
N VAL A 14 -4.91 10.40 -19.48
CA VAL A 14 -5.17 10.80 -18.10
C VAL A 14 -4.83 12.28 -17.95
N GLY A 15 -5.80 13.09 -17.54
CA GLY A 15 -5.60 14.48 -17.20
C GLY A 15 -4.80 14.65 -15.92
N ARG A 16 -4.11 15.77 -15.77
CA ARG A 16 -3.31 16.05 -14.57
C ARG A 16 -4.16 16.18 -13.32
N GLU A 17 -5.39 16.62 -13.46
CA GLU A 17 -6.41 16.75 -12.41
C GLU A 17 -6.90 15.41 -11.88
N GLU A 18 -6.72 14.32 -12.65
CA GLU A 18 -7.09 12.96 -12.24
C GLU A 18 -6.01 12.29 -11.39
N ILE A 19 -4.82 12.94 -11.27
CA ILE A 19 -3.69 12.44 -10.50
C ILE A 19 -3.61 13.19 -9.18
N SER A 20 -3.66 12.45 -8.07
CA SER A 20 -3.48 13.00 -6.72
C SER A 20 -2.26 12.36 -6.06
N VAL A 21 -1.36 13.19 -5.53
CA VAL A 21 -0.15 12.75 -4.83
C VAL A 21 -0.33 12.95 -3.34
N LEU A 22 -0.16 11.87 -2.57
CA LEU A 22 -0.28 11.87 -1.12
C LEU A 22 1.11 11.66 -0.49
N ASN A 23 1.54 12.62 0.30
CA ASN A 23 2.87 12.60 0.92
C ASN A 23 2.87 12.17 2.40
N GLY A 24 1.71 12.13 3.07
CA GLY A 24 1.59 11.88 4.50
C GLY A 24 2.09 10.51 4.98
N HIS A 25 2.14 9.51 4.10
CA HIS A 25 2.56 8.14 4.43
C HIS A 25 3.95 7.77 3.87
N ARG A 26 4.67 8.74 3.31
CA ARG A 26 5.95 8.50 2.65
C ARG A 26 7.04 8.06 3.63
N GLY A 27 7.23 8.77 4.72
CA GLY A 27 8.31 8.52 5.67
C GLY A 27 9.71 8.52 5.04
N THR A 28 10.68 8.01 5.76
CA THR A 28 12.04 7.75 5.25
C THR A 28 12.10 6.38 4.59
N ALA A 29 12.89 6.25 3.52
CA ALA A 29 13.11 4.97 2.86
C ALA A 29 13.66 3.93 3.85
N ALA A 30 13.18 2.70 3.76
CA ALA A 30 13.53 1.57 4.62
C ALA A 30 13.26 1.76 6.14
N VAL A 31 12.65 2.87 6.55
CA VAL A 31 12.22 3.06 7.93
C VAL A 31 10.75 2.67 8.07
N PRO A 32 10.42 1.65 8.88
CA PRO A 32 9.03 1.26 9.12
C PRO A 32 8.28 2.37 9.86
N LEU A 33 7.08 2.67 9.38
CA LEU A 33 6.15 3.52 10.10
C LEU A 33 5.17 2.65 10.89
N PRO A 34 4.75 3.05 12.11
CA PRO A 34 3.77 2.28 12.89
C PRO A 34 2.48 1.97 12.11
N ASP A 35 1.97 2.93 11.36
CA ASP A 35 0.77 2.75 10.54
C ASP A 35 0.99 1.79 9.37
N CYS A 36 2.19 1.77 8.79
CA CYS A 36 2.59 0.82 7.76
C CYS A 36 2.59 -0.61 8.32
N MET A 37 3.19 -0.83 9.49
CA MET A 37 3.23 -2.13 10.14
C MET A 37 1.82 -2.64 10.48
N LYS A 38 0.97 -1.78 11.02
CA LYS A 38 -0.44 -2.11 11.30
C LYS A 38 -1.20 -2.48 10.02
N ALA A 39 -0.99 -1.74 8.95
CA ALA A 39 -1.64 -2.03 7.66
C ALA A 39 -1.20 -3.37 7.08
N ILE A 40 0.10 -3.69 7.15
CA ILE A 40 0.65 -4.98 6.68
C ILE A 40 0.01 -6.13 7.46
N CYS A 41 0.01 -6.07 8.79
CA CYS A 41 -0.59 -7.11 9.62
C CYS A 41 -2.09 -7.24 9.37
N TYR A 42 -2.80 -6.13 9.31
CA TYR A 42 -4.25 -6.10 9.09
C TYR A 42 -4.65 -6.79 7.78
N ILE A 43 -3.95 -6.51 6.69
CA ILE A 43 -4.23 -7.12 5.39
C ILE A 43 -3.75 -8.57 5.33
N ALA A 44 -2.61 -8.88 5.92
CA ALA A 44 -2.11 -10.26 5.96
C ALA A 44 -3.07 -11.20 6.70
N GLU A 45 -3.62 -10.76 7.83
CA GLU A 45 -4.56 -11.56 8.62
C GLU A 45 -5.92 -11.75 7.94
N ARG A 46 -6.39 -10.75 7.20
CA ARG A 46 -7.72 -10.77 6.59
C ARG A 46 -7.76 -11.34 5.18
N GLU A 47 -6.73 -11.03 4.40
CA GLU A 47 -6.70 -11.31 2.96
C GLU A 47 -5.56 -12.25 2.56
N GLY A 48 -4.66 -12.58 3.48
CA GLY A 48 -3.49 -13.40 3.18
C GLY A 48 -2.47 -12.73 2.24
N LEU A 49 -2.55 -11.40 2.09
CA LEU A 49 -1.66 -10.65 1.21
C LEU A 49 -0.47 -10.08 1.98
N MET A 50 0.71 -10.23 1.41
CA MET A 50 1.96 -9.76 2.01
C MET A 50 2.48 -8.52 1.29
N PHE A 51 2.78 -7.48 2.06
CA PHE A 51 3.35 -6.22 1.58
C PHE A 51 4.71 -5.97 2.20
N ASP A 52 5.59 -5.29 1.48
CA ASP A 52 6.89 -4.87 2.00
C ASP A 52 6.78 -3.63 2.91
N LEU A 53 7.79 -3.43 3.74
CA LEU A 53 7.85 -2.30 4.68
C LEU A 53 8.31 -0.98 4.03
N CYS A 54 8.94 -1.05 2.86
CA CYS A 54 9.51 0.13 2.19
C CYS A 54 8.49 0.92 1.38
N TYR A 55 7.70 0.24 0.55
CA TYR A 55 6.85 0.85 -0.46
C TYR A 55 5.39 0.44 -0.36
N THR A 56 5.08 -0.82 -0.61
CA THR A 56 3.69 -1.28 -0.75
C THR A 56 2.91 -1.23 0.56
N GLY A 57 3.53 -1.52 1.67
CA GLY A 57 2.90 -1.39 2.99
C GLY A 57 2.57 0.07 3.34
N LYS A 58 3.45 1.01 3.00
CA LYS A 58 3.19 2.45 3.20
C LYS A 58 2.06 2.95 2.29
N ALA A 59 2.04 2.50 1.04
CA ALA A 59 0.97 2.79 0.11
C ALA A 59 -0.36 2.20 0.59
N MET A 60 -0.36 0.97 1.11
CA MET A 60 -1.55 0.35 1.68
C MET A 60 -2.06 1.09 2.92
N ALA A 61 -1.19 1.54 3.80
CA ALA A 61 -1.58 2.37 4.94
C ALA A 61 -2.32 3.65 4.50
N GLY A 62 -1.78 4.33 3.48
CA GLY A 62 -2.44 5.48 2.87
C GLY A 62 -3.79 5.13 2.23
N THR A 63 -3.87 4.00 1.54
CA THR A 63 -5.11 3.51 0.91
C THR A 63 -6.20 3.24 1.94
N LEU A 64 -5.88 2.60 3.05
CA LEU A 64 -6.84 2.31 4.12
C LEU A 64 -7.38 3.60 4.78
N VAL A 65 -6.55 4.62 4.94
CA VAL A 65 -6.99 5.93 5.44
C VAL A 65 -7.91 6.61 4.43
N LEU A 66 -7.54 6.60 3.15
CA LEU A 66 -8.36 7.20 2.09
C LEU A 66 -9.69 6.49 1.90
N ALA A 67 -9.69 5.17 1.97
CA ALA A 67 -10.91 4.37 1.85
C ALA A 67 -11.99 4.81 2.85
N LYS A 68 -11.57 5.15 4.07
CA LYS A 68 -12.49 5.64 5.11
C LYS A 68 -12.94 7.09 4.92
N ARG A 69 -12.10 7.93 4.31
CA ARG A 69 -12.33 9.38 4.27
C ARG A 69 -12.96 9.88 2.97
N LYS A 70 -12.60 9.29 1.84
CA LYS A 70 -12.94 9.81 0.51
C LYS A 70 -13.91 8.94 -0.27
N PHE A 71 -13.96 7.64 0.01
CA PHE A 71 -14.77 6.70 -0.78
C PHE A 71 -16.04 6.31 -0.03
N LYS A 72 -17.10 6.14 -0.79
CA LYS A 72 -18.40 5.68 -0.28
C LYS A 72 -18.49 4.16 -0.33
N ALA A 73 -19.36 3.59 0.48
CA ALA A 73 -19.65 2.16 0.42
C ALA A 73 -20.15 1.78 -0.99
N GLY A 74 -19.58 0.73 -1.56
CA GLY A 74 -19.90 0.25 -2.91
C GLY A 74 -19.01 0.78 -4.03
N GLU A 75 -18.12 1.74 -3.76
CA GLU A 75 -17.11 2.17 -4.73
C GLU A 75 -15.97 1.16 -4.82
N ASN A 76 -15.48 0.92 -6.04
CA ASN A 76 -14.36 0.04 -6.28
C ASN A 76 -13.04 0.79 -6.13
N ILE A 77 -12.11 0.22 -5.35
CA ILE A 77 -10.75 0.73 -5.19
C ILE A 77 -9.80 -0.32 -5.75
N VAL A 78 -8.97 0.07 -6.70
CA VAL A 78 -7.91 -0.79 -7.25
C VAL A 78 -6.59 -0.40 -6.63
N PHE A 79 -5.97 -1.34 -5.93
CA PHE A 79 -4.62 -1.19 -5.39
C PHE A 79 -3.62 -1.95 -6.25
N ILE A 80 -2.60 -1.25 -6.74
CA ILE A 80 -1.53 -1.87 -7.53
C ILE A 80 -0.40 -2.27 -6.58
N ASN A 81 -0.26 -3.58 -6.35
CA ASN A 81 0.88 -4.13 -5.62
C ASN A 81 2.06 -4.29 -6.58
N SER A 82 3.02 -3.37 -6.50
CA SER A 82 4.19 -3.33 -7.37
C SER A 82 5.29 -4.34 -7.01
N GLY A 83 5.07 -5.20 -6.00
CA GLY A 83 6.01 -6.23 -5.59
C GLY A 83 6.73 -5.91 -4.28
N GLY A 84 7.90 -6.52 -4.08
CA GLY A 84 8.70 -6.32 -2.86
C GLY A 84 8.31 -7.20 -1.67
N SER A 85 7.33 -8.09 -1.81
CA SER A 85 6.81 -8.92 -0.71
C SER A 85 7.89 -9.78 -0.03
N ALA A 86 8.93 -10.19 -0.75
CA ALA A 86 10.06 -10.94 -0.19
C ALA A 86 10.81 -10.12 0.88
N GLY A 87 10.79 -8.79 0.82
CA GLY A 87 11.41 -7.91 1.81
C GLY A 87 10.81 -8.02 3.21
N VAL A 88 9.60 -8.53 3.35
CA VAL A 88 8.97 -8.75 4.65
C VAL A 88 9.73 -9.77 5.49
N PHE A 89 10.33 -10.77 4.87
CA PHE A 89 11.08 -11.82 5.56
C PHE A 89 12.40 -11.32 6.14
N THR A 90 13.03 -10.33 5.53
CA THR A 90 14.24 -9.70 6.07
C THR A 90 13.95 -8.81 7.28
N CYS A 91 12.71 -8.37 7.43
CA CYS A 91 12.25 -7.50 8.52
C CYS A 91 11.29 -8.23 9.48
N SER A 92 11.29 -9.55 9.49
CA SER A 92 10.38 -10.36 10.31
C SER A 92 10.43 -10.03 11.80
N GLN A 93 11.59 -9.66 12.33
CA GLN A 93 11.76 -9.25 13.72
C GLN A 93 10.99 -7.97 14.06
N LEU A 94 10.76 -7.09 13.08
CA LEU A 94 10.00 -5.86 13.26
C LEU A 94 8.49 -6.10 13.27
N LEU A 95 8.04 -7.18 12.64
CA LEU A 95 6.64 -7.59 12.60
C LEU A 95 6.23 -8.44 13.80
N GLY A 96 7.20 -8.87 14.61
CA GLY A 96 6.99 -9.73 15.77
C GLY A 96 7.03 -11.23 15.44
N SER A 97 7.25 -12.04 16.47
CA SER A 97 7.18 -13.50 16.35
C SER A 97 5.73 -13.99 16.43
N PRO A 98 5.39 -15.12 15.79
CA PRO A 98 4.09 -15.75 15.99
C PRO A 98 3.83 -15.98 17.48
N GLY A 99 2.76 -15.39 18.00
CA GLY A 99 2.39 -15.48 19.42
C GLY A 99 2.74 -14.25 20.28
N GLN A 100 3.49 -13.29 19.76
CA GLN A 100 3.61 -11.97 20.39
C GLN A 100 2.66 -11.00 19.69
N ASN A 101 1.65 -10.52 20.41
CA ASN A 101 0.60 -9.61 19.92
C ASN A 101 1.10 -8.19 19.58
N ASN A 102 2.30 -8.06 19.05
CA ASN A 102 2.92 -6.75 18.85
C ASN A 102 2.53 -6.06 17.53
N CYS A 103 1.99 -6.80 16.56
CA CYS A 103 1.56 -6.22 15.28
C CYS A 103 0.15 -5.66 15.31
N CYS A 104 -0.76 -6.29 16.03
CA CYS A 104 -2.20 -6.01 15.97
C CYS A 104 -2.80 -5.67 17.34
N GLY A 105 -1.94 -5.40 18.28
CA GLY A 105 -2.33 -4.94 19.62
C GLY A 105 -2.83 -3.51 19.65
#